data_43910f9096f5dd11fbff31a5184ace73
#
_entry.id   43910f9096f5dd11fbff31a5184ace73
#
_cell.length_a   1.000
_cell.length_b   1.000
_cell.length_c   1.000
_cell.angle_alpha   90.00
_cell.angle_beta   90.00
_cell.angle_gamma   90.00
#
_symmetry.space_group_name_H-M   'P 1'
#
loop_
_entity.id
_entity.type
_entity.pdbx_description
1 polymer ?
#
loop_
_entity_poly.entity_id
_entity_poly.type
_entity_poly.pdbx_seq_one_letter_code
_entity_poly.pdbx_strand_id
1 'polypeptide(L)'
;MGLFSMFKKESNEKPDISEIAYDYDGYDIAFESGKTEPKLYSEINNIVTNNNFDINNISEYKNLNINSDYDTFLTFYDSWLEELKNNNYVIHLDNYTNITDFANKINQLLDRINSKKKIDVDLITNEYKEELKKYSFMGNDIEENFNYDVLEANIVAQELRKIGYELINFFIGYDNNDKTIIKIDDIEKLKEIETKIK
;
A
#
# COMPACT_ATOMS: atom_id res chain seq x y z
N MET A 1 -3.89 9.86 14.04
CA MET A 1 -2.89 10.61 14.83
C MET A 1 -1.56 9.96 14.55
N GLY A 2 -0.69 10.61 13.77
CA GLY A 2 0.53 10.00 13.28
C GLY A 2 1.52 9.65 14.40
N LEU A 3 2.35 8.65 14.16
CA LEU A 3 3.41 8.13 15.05
C LEU A 3 4.25 9.24 15.71
N PHE A 4 4.48 10.36 15.03
CA PHE A 4 5.25 11.50 15.53
C PHE A 4 4.57 12.30 16.67
N SER A 5 3.27 12.15 16.92
CA SER A 5 2.64 12.79 18.08
C SER A 5 2.95 12.06 19.40
N MET A 6 3.39 10.81 19.35
CA MET A 6 3.80 10.03 20.54
C MET A 6 5.18 10.44 21.08
N PHE A 7 6.07 10.98 20.23
CA PHE A 7 7.41 11.39 20.66
C PHE A 7 7.48 12.69 21.47
N LYS A 8 6.34 13.38 21.71
CA LYS A 8 6.29 14.62 22.51
C LYS A 8 5.92 14.42 23.98
N LYS A 9 5.84 13.19 24.46
CA LYS A 9 5.78 12.96 25.92
C LYS A 9 7.20 12.75 26.43
N GLU A 10 7.72 13.76 27.14
CA GLU A 10 8.87 13.63 28.04
C GLU A 10 8.52 12.64 29.15
N SER A 11 8.57 11.35 28.85
CA SER A 11 8.68 10.28 29.84
C SER A 11 9.99 9.56 29.53
N ASN A 12 10.83 9.41 30.55
CA ASN A 12 12.07 8.61 30.52
C ASN A 12 11.79 7.10 30.37
N GLU A 13 10.61 6.71 29.97
CA GLU A 13 10.26 5.34 29.60
C GLU A 13 10.69 5.12 28.16
N LYS A 14 11.55 4.13 27.95
CA LYS A 14 11.94 3.68 26.60
C LYS A 14 10.67 3.30 25.86
N PRO A 15 10.45 3.81 24.61
CA PRO A 15 9.33 3.35 23.82
C PRO A 15 9.45 1.83 23.64
N ASP A 16 8.34 1.12 23.82
CA ASP A 16 8.28 -0.30 23.54
C ASP A 16 8.42 -0.47 22.02
N ILE A 17 9.56 -1.00 21.60
CA ILE A 17 9.94 -1.17 20.20
C ILE A 17 8.93 -2.08 19.47
N SER A 18 8.31 -3.01 20.21
CA SER A 18 7.30 -3.91 19.66
C SER A 18 6.05 -3.19 19.17
N GLU A 19 5.64 -2.08 19.81
CA GLU A 19 4.47 -1.30 19.38
C GLU A 19 4.74 -0.45 18.12
N ILE A 20 5.98 0.00 17.90
CA ILE A 20 6.32 0.93 16.81
C ILE A 20 6.46 0.19 15.46
N ALA A 21 6.88 -1.06 15.48
CA ALA A 21 7.16 -1.84 14.28
C ALA A 21 5.94 -2.61 13.73
N TYR A 22 4.83 -2.65 14.48
CA TYR A 22 3.66 -3.46 14.12
C TYR A 22 2.49 -2.67 13.52
N ASP A 23 2.44 -1.36 13.71
CA ASP A 23 1.36 -0.54 13.18
C ASP A 23 1.74 0.01 11.79
N TYR A 24 1.22 -0.63 10.74
CA TYR A 24 1.26 -0.07 9.40
C TYR A 24 0.36 1.16 9.34
N ASP A 25 0.95 2.31 8.98
CA ASP A 25 0.26 3.62 8.91
C ASP A 25 -0.42 3.87 7.53
N GLY A 26 -0.43 2.89 6.64
CA GLY A 26 -1.10 2.94 5.34
C GLY A 26 -2.53 2.41 5.39
N TYR A 27 -3.16 2.29 4.23
CA TYR A 27 -4.52 1.77 4.09
C TYR A 27 -4.51 0.40 3.40
N ASP A 28 -5.13 -0.58 4.03
CA ASP A 28 -5.28 -1.93 3.48
C ASP A 28 -6.64 -2.10 2.81
N ILE A 29 -6.65 -2.53 1.56
CA ILE A 29 -7.89 -3.01 0.92
C ILE A 29 -7.94 -4.52 1.09
N ALA A 30 -8.82 -4.97 1.98
CA ALA A 30 -9.11 -6.39 2.14
C ALA A 30 -10.26 -6.80 1.20
N PHE A 31 -9.95 -7.64 0.24
CA PHE A 31 -10.95 -8.27 -0.62
C PHE A 31 -11.45 -9.55 0.07
N GLU A 32 -12.44 -9.43 0.95
CA GLU A 32 -13.07 -10.61 1.55
C GLU A 32 -14.00 -11.28 0.56
N SER A 33 -13.92 -12.61 0.52
CA SER A 33 -14.71 -13.47 -0.35
C SER A 33 -16.18 -13.40 -0.01
N GLY A 34 -16.98 -12.72 -0.78
CA GLY A 34 -18.42 -12.80 -0.52
C GLY A 34 -19.33 -12.07 -1.49
N LYS A 35 -18.91 -10.95 -2.03
CA LYS A 35 -19.76 -10.18 -2.95
C LYS A 35 -18.99 -9.84 -4.23
N THR A 36 -19.37 -10.52 -5.29
CA THR A 36 -18.80 -10.31 -6.63
C THR A 36 -19.62 -9.30 -7.42
N GLU A 37 -19.82 -8.09 -6.90
CA GLU A 37 -20.48 -7.03 -7.65
C GLU A 37 -19.50 -6.36 -8.62
N PRO A 38 -19.54 -6.63 -9.94
CA PRO A 38 -18.53 -6.19 -10.90
C PRO A 38 -18.33 -4.67 -10.91
N LYS A 39 -19.41 -3.92 -10.68
CA LYS A 39 -19.37 -2.46 -10.67
C LYS A 39 -18.43 -1.91 -9.61
N LEU A 40 -18.35 -2.54 -8.44
CA LEU A 40 -17.48 -2.10 -7.34
C LEU A 40 -16.00 -2.24 -7.74
N TYR A 41 -15.64 -3.33 -8.41
CA TYR A 41 -14.27 -3.53 -8.91
C TYR A 41 -13.91 -2.55 -10.01
N SER A 42 -14.88 -2.20 -10.87
CA SER A 42 -14.68 -1.13 -11.85
C SER A 42 -14.43 0.23 -11.18
N GLU A 43 -15.13 0.54 -10.09
CA GLU A 43 -14.93 1.77 -9.34
C GLU A 43 -13.55 1.79 -8.65
N ILE A 44 -13.11 0.68 -8.03
CA ILE A 44 -11.76 0.56 -7.46
C ILE A 44 -10.71 0.71 -8.56
N ASN A 45 -10.87 0.00 -9.68
CA ASN A 45 -9.96 0.10 -10.81
C ASN A 45 -9.79 1.55 -11.29
N ASN A 46 -10.88 2.30 -11.39
CA ASN A 46 -10.86 3.70 -11.81
C ASN A 46 -10.11 4.60 -10.81
N ILE A 47 -10.23 4.33 -9.50
CA ILE A 47 -9.48 5.03 -8.46
C ILE A 47 -7.98 4.72 -8.58
N VAL A 48 -7.61 3.44 -8.58
CA VAL A 48 -6.23 2.96 -8.61
C VAL A 48 -5.49 3.40 -9.86
N THR A 49 -6.15 3.36 -11.00
CA THR A 49 -5.54 3.70 -12.30
C THR A 49 -5.72 5.16 -12.70
N ASN A 50 -6.39 5.97 -11.86
CA ASN A 50 -6.79 7.33 -12.18
C ASN A 50 -7.53 7.40 -13.54
N ASN A 51 -8.44 6.44 -13.79
CA ASN A 51 -9.21 6.24 -15.04
C ASN A 51 -8.36 6.00 -16.32
N ASN A 52 -7.12 5.55 -16.17
CA ASN A 52 -6.24 5.32 -17.34
C ASN A 52 -6.17 3.85 -17.79
N PHE A 53 -6.95 2.96 -17.18
CA PHE A 53 -7.03 1.55 -17.55
C PHE A 53 -8.48 1.09 -17.55
N ASP A 54 -8.91 0.48 -18.66
CA ASP A 54 -10.26 -0.06 -18.81
C ASP A 54 -10.30 -1.53 -18.35
N ILE A 55 -10.95 -1.80 -17.22
CA ILE A 55 -11.14 -3.14 -16.66
C ILE A 55 -11.86 -4.09 -17.64
N ASN A 56 -12.65 -3.58 -18.59
CA ASN A 56 -13.31 -4.38 -19.61
C ASN A 56 -12.31 -5.06 -20.58
N ASN A 57 -11.04 -4.68 -20.57
CA ASN A 57 -10.01 -5.38 -21.32
C ASN A 57 -9.65 -6.73 -20.70
N ILE A 58 -10.02 -6.98 -19.44
CA ILE A 58 -9.82 -8.24 -18.74
C ILE A 58 -10.94 -9.19 -19.11
N SER A 59 -10.59 -10.35 -19.67
CA SER A 59 -11.58 -11.34 -20.15
C SER A 59 -12.42 -11.89 -19.00
N GLU A 60 -11.80 -12.14 -17.87
CA GLU A 60 -12.39 -12.70 -16.64
C GLU A 60 -13.40 -11.74 -16.02
N TYR A 61 -13.18 -10.42 -16.14
CA TYR A 61 -14.12 -9.41 -15.67
C TYR A 61 -15.49 -9.53 -16.35
N LYS A 62 -15.52 -9.89 -17.64
CA LYS A 62 -16.77 -10.07 -18.39
C LYS A 62 -17.59 -11.26 -17.92
N ASN A 63 -16.95 -12.23 -17.27
CA ASN A 63 -17.57 -13.41 -16.72
C ASN A 63 -18.04 -13.21 -15.26
N LEU A 64 -17.56 -12.16 -14.61
CA LEU A 64 -17.90 -11.84 -13.24
C LEU A 64 -19.33 -11.32 -13.15
N ASN A 65 -20.11 -11.83 -12.21
CA ASN A 65 -21.46 -11.38 -11.92
C ASN A 65 -21.77 -11.54 -10.42
N ILE A 66 -22.89 -11.00 -9.97
CA ILE A 66 -23.28 -10.98 -8.55
C ILE A 66 -23.42 -12.37 -7.91
N ASN A 67 -23.58 -13.42 -8.72
CA ASN A 67 -23.72 -14.80 -8.26
C ASN A 67 -22.44 -15.63 -8.53
N SER A 68 -21.36 -14.99 -8.94
CA SER A 68 -20.10 -15.70 -9.16
C SER A 68 -19.61 -16.34 -7.87
N ASP A 69 -19.14 -17.59 -7.98
CA ASP A 69 -18.51 -18.28 -6.87
C ASP A 69 -17.11 -17.72 -6.57
N TYR A 70 -16.52 -18.20 -5.49
CA TYR A 70 -15.23 -17.75 -5.03
C TYR A 70 -14.09 -18.04 -6.03
N ASP A 71 -14.13 -19.19 -6.69
CA ASP A 71 -13.09 -19.57 -7.67
C ASP A 71 -13.14 -18.67 -8.90
N THR A 72 -14.33 -18.33 -9.38
CA THR A 72 -14.53 -17.36 -10.47
C THR A 72 -14.02 -15.98 -10.06
N PHE A 73 -14.29 -15.56 -8.81
CA PHE A 73 -13.78 -14.31 -8.27
C PHE A 73 -12.24 -14.30 -8.19
N LEU A 74 -11.62 -15.35 -7.64
CA LEU A 74 -10.16 -15.44 -7.56
C LEU A 74 -9.51 -15.39 -8.95
N THR A 75 -10.06 -16.12 -9.91
CA THR A 75 -9.55 -16.11 -11.29
C THR A 75 -9.58 -14.71 -11.90
N PHE A 76 -10.67 -13.97 -11.69
CA PHE A 76 -10.75 -12.56 -12.09
C PHE A 76 -9.73 -11.70 -11.35
N TYR A 77 -9.66 -11.82 -10.03
CA TYR A 77 -8.78 -11.00 -9.21
C TYR A 77 -7.31 -11.17 -9.58
N ASP A 78 -6.86 -12.41 -9.75
CA ASP A 78 -5.49 -12.71 -10.15
C ASP A 78 -5.17 -12.09 -11.51
N SER A 79 -6.06 -12.25 -12.49
CA SER A 79 -5.91 -11.65 -13.82
C SER A 79 -5.90 -10.11 -13.76
N TRP A 80 -6.77 -9.52 -12.94
CA TRP A 80 -6.82 -8.08 -12.75
C TRP A 80 -5.55 -7.54 -12.10
N LEU A 81 -5.09 -8.17 -11.02
CA LEU A 81 -3.87 -7.77 -10.33
C LEU A 81 -2.63 -7.92 -11.23
N GLU A 82 -2.55 -8.99 -12.01
CA GLU A 82 -1.47 -9.19 -12.98
C GLU A 82 -1.48 -8.09 -14.05
N GLU A 83 -2.64 -7.73 -14.58
CA GLU A 83 -2.77 -6.64 -15.56
C GLU A 83 -2.39 -5.29 -14.95
N LEU A 84 -2.76 -5.01 -13.70
CA LEU A 84 -2.35 -3.80 -13.00
C LEU A 84 -0.83 -3.74 -12.80
N LYS A 85 -0.19 -4.87 -12.47
CA LYS A 85 1.28 -4.98 -12.36
C LYS A 85 1.97 -4.78 -13.71
N ASN A 86 1.51 -5.47 -14.75
CA ASN A 86 2.05 -5.39 -16.11
C ASN A 86 1.96 -3.97 -16.69
N ASN A 87 0.96 -3.20 -16.26
CA ASN A 87 0.77 -1.81 -16.66
C ASN A 87 1.35 -0.80 -15.68
N ASN A 88 2.09 -1.24 -14.65
CA ASN A 88 2.70 -0.40 -13.61
C ASN A 88 1.69 0.48 -12.83
N TYR A 89 0.52 -0.04 -12.50
CA TYR A 89 -0.43 0.56 -11.55
C TYR A 89 -0.32 -0.05 -10.16
N VAL A 90 0.29 -1.23 -10.07
CA VAL A 90 0.60 -1.93 -8.82
C VAL A 90 2.07 -2.36 -8.89
N ILE A 91 2.78 -2.23 -7.79
CA ILE A 91 4.14 -2.73 -7.61
C ILE A 91 4.13 -3.92 -6.66
N HIS A 92 4.95 -4.90 -6.96
CA HIS A 92 5.28 -5.97 -6.04
C HIS A 92 6.59 -5.64 -5.33
N LEU A 93 6.61 -5.78 -4.00
CA LEU A 93 7.82 -5.67 -3.19
C LEU A 93 8.23 -7.08 -2.76
N ASP A 94 9.37 -7.54 -3.21
CA ASP A 94 9.97 -8.78 -2.74
C ASP A 94 10.84 -8.55 -1.49
N ASN A 95 11.22 -9.60 -0.80
CA ASN A 95 12.03 -9.54 0.43
C ASN A 95 13.43 -8.92 0.23
N TYR A 96 13.82 -8.59 -1.00
CA TYR A 96 15.10 -7.97 -1.36
C TYR A 96 14.92 -6.52 -1.80
N THR A 97 13.70 -6.02 -1.85
CA THR A 97 13.43 -4.63 -2.22
C THR A 97 13.90 -3.72 -1.09
N ASN A 98 14.91 -2.90 -1.34
CA ASN A 98 15.38 -1.92 -0.36
C ASN A 98 14.59 -0.61 -0.48
N ILE A 99 14.68 0.25 0.53
CA ILE A 99 13.95 1.51 0.61
C ILE A 99 14.16 2.43 -0.61
N THR A 100 15.36 2.46 -1.17
CA THR A 100 15.66 3.27 -2.37
C THR A 100 14.93 2.76 -3.59
N ASP A 101 14.92 1.43 -3.80
CA ASP A 101 14.21 0.80 -4.90
C ASP A 101 12.71 0.94 -4.71
N PHE A 102 12.21 0.80 -3.48
CA PHE A 102 10.81 1.04 -3.15
C PHE A 102 10.39 2.47 -3.52
N ALA A 103 11.11 3.48 -3.05
CA ALA A 103 10.83 4.88 -3.37
C ALA A 103 10.87 5.17 -4.88
N ASN A 104 11.81 4.55 -5.61
CA ASN A 104 11.85 4.64 -7.07
C ASN A 104 10.64 4.00 -7.74
N LYS A 105 10.20 2.82 -7.30
CA LYS A 105 8.97 2.17 -7.79
C LYS A 105 7.75 3.04 -7.53
N ILE A 106 7.65 3.70 -6.37
CA ILE A 106 6.58 4.68 -6.08
C ILE A 106 6.60 5.85 -7.06
N ASN A 107 7.78 6.39 -7.39
CA ASN A 107 7.89 7.45 -8.39
C ASN A 107 7.45 7.00 -9.79
N GLN A 108 7.63 5.72 -10.15
CA GLN A 108 7.08 5.15 -11.38
C GLN A 108 5.55 5.07 -11.35
N LEU A 109 4.94 4.69 -10.20
CA LEU A 109 3.48 4.75 -10.04
C LEU A 109 2.96 6.19 -10.21
N LEU A 110 3.63 7.18 -9.60
CA LEU A 110 3.27 8.59 -9.74
C LEU A 110 3.33 9.05 -11.19
N ASP A 111 4.33 8.61 -11.97
CA ASP A 111 4.39 8.86 -13.41
C ASP A 111 3.20 8.22 -14.14
N ARG A 112 2.92 6.97 -13.80
CA ARG A 112 1.86 6.20 -14.47
C ARG A 112 0.48 6.83 -14.32
N ILE A 113 0.19 7.43 -13.16
CA ILE A 113 -1.06 8.14 -12.91
C ILE A 113 -1.00 9.62 -13.34
N ASN A 114 0.04 10.03 -14.07
CA ASN A 114 0.27 11.40 -14.53
C ASN A 114 0.39 12.45 -13.41
N SER A 115 0.94 12.08 -12.26
CA SER A 115 1.27 13.04 -11.20
C SER A 115 2.43 13.92 -11.63
N LYS A 116 2.31 15.23 -11.37
CA LYS A 116 3.42 16.19 -11.52
C LYS A 116 4.34 16.21 -10.29
N LYS A 117 3.95 15.54 -9.22
CA LYS A 117 4.67 15.50 -7.97
C LYS A 117 5.43 14.18 -7.87
N LYS A 118 6.55 14.21 -7.15
CA LYS A 118 7.41 13.07 -6.84
C LYS A 118 7.78 13.09 -5.37
N ILE A 119 8.09 11.91 -4.83
CA ILE A 119 8.74 11.80 -3.53
C ILE A 119 10.26 11.93 -3.70
N ASP A 120 10.93 12.50 -2.70
CA ASP A 120 12.38 12.66 -2.68
C ASP A 120 13.03 11.36 -2.18
N VAL A 121 13.67 10.63 -3.10
CA VAL A 121 14.29 9.33 -2.82
C VAL A 121 15.48 9.47 -1.87
N ASP A 122 16.25 10.54 -1.98
CA ASP A 122 17.42 10.76 -1.12
C ASP A 122 16.98 11.10 0.30
N LEU A 123 15.94 11.92 0.44
CA LEU A 123 15.34 12.25 1.73
C LEU A 123 14.84 10.97 2.42
N ILE A 124 14.03 10.17 1.74
CA ILE A 124 13.49 8.91 2.26
C ILE A 124 14.60 7.95 2.69
N THR A 125 15.62 7.79 1.84
CA THR A 125 16.76 6.91 2.13
C THR A 125 17.53 7.38 3.37
N ASN A 126 17.68 8.69 3.56
CA ASN A 126 18.34 9.24 4.71
C ASN A 126 17.49 9.13 5.99
N GLU A 127 16.19 9.41 5.91
CA GLU A 127 15.27 9.22 7.04
C GLU A 127 15.28 7.76 7.52
N TYR A 128 15.21 6.80 6.60
CA TYR A 128 15.29 5.38 6.93
C TYR A 128 16.59 5.02 7.67
N LYS A 129 17.75 5.50 7.18
CA LYS A 129 19.03 5.28 7.85
C LYS A 129 19.08 5.89 9.24
N GLU A 130 18.53 7.08 9.44
CA GLU A 130 18.48 7.72 10.76
C GLU A 130 17.53 6.97 11.72
N GLU A 131 16.39 6.49 11.23
CA GLU A 131 15.50 5.65 12.03
C GLU A 131 16.20 4.34 12.45
N LEU A 132 16.85 3.62 11.52
CA LEU A 132 17.59 2.39 11.83
C LEU A 132 18.69 2.62 12.89
N LYS A 133 19.39 3.78 12.86
CA LYS A 133 20.39 4.10 13.88
C LYS A 133 19.80 4.22 15.28
N LYS A 134 18.57 4.72 15.41
CA LYS A 134 17.90 4.80 16.72
C LYS A 134 17.69 3.42 17.32
N TYR A 135 17.38 2.43 16.50
CA TYR A 135 17.19 1.04 16.95
C TYR A 135 18.51 0.32 17.22
N SER A 136 19.56 0.54 16.41
CA SER A 136 20.87 -0.08 16.60
C SER A 136 21.62 0.49 17.83
N PHE A 137 21.36 1.72 18.24
CA PHE A 137 22.02 2.37 19.38
C PHE A 137 21.59 1.83 20.76
N MET A 138 20.52 1.04 20.82
CA MET A 138 20.03 0.45 22.07
C MET A 138 20.80 -0.78 22.53
N GLY A 139 21.89 -1.18 21.84
CA GLY A 139 22.87 -2.18 22.32
C GLY A 139 22.37 -3.62 22.29
N ASN A 140 21.24 -3.88 21.68
CA ASN A 140 20.79 -5.20 21.28
C ASN A 140 20.98 -5.32 19.77
N ASP A 141 21.40 -6.46 19.28
CA ASP A 141 21.19 -6.82 17.88
C ASP A 141 19.73 -6.51 17.57
N ILE A 142 19.47 -5.81 16.44
CA ILE A 142 18.11 -5.47 16.03
C ILE A 142 17.29 -6.74 16.20
N GLU A 143 16.27 -6.69 17.05
CA GLU A 143 15.55 -7.89 17.49
C GLU A 143 15.11 -8.71 16.27
N GLU A 144 15.19 -10.04 16.37
CA GLU A 144 14.78 -10.98 15.31
C GLU A 144 13.37 -10.72 14.76
N ASN A 145 12.57 -9.92 15.47
CA ASN A 145 11.18 -9.58 15.14
C ASN A 145 11.00 -8.15 14.57
N PHE A 146 12.07 -7.41 14.27
CA PHE A 146 11.92 -6.07 13.74
C PHE A 146 11.41 -6.14 12.28
N ASN A 147 10.24 -5.54 12.04
CA ASN A 147 9.64 -5.53 10.71
C ASN A 147 10.14 -4.34 9.89
N TYR A 148 11.20 -4.57 9.11
CA TYR A 148 11.79 -3.57 8.22
C TYR A 148 10.80 -3.08 7.17
N ASP A 149 9.96 -3.96 6.65
CA ASP A 149 9.00 -3.65 5.58
C ASP A 149 7.94 -2.65 6.05
N VAL A 150 7.51 -2.77 7.32
CA VAL A 150 6.59 -1.81 7.94
C VAL A 150 7.25 -0.46 8.14
N LEU A 151 8.51 -0.41 8.59
CA LEU A 151 9.23 0.85 8.74
C LEU A 151 9.39 1.56 7.38
N GLU A 152 9.80 0.82 6.34
CA GLU A 152 9.95 1.36 4.99
C GLU A 152 8.63 1.88 4.44
N ALA A 153 7.56 1.10 4.59
CA ALA A 153 6.24 1.49 4.13
C ALA A 153 5.72 2.76 4.85
N ASN A 154 5.95 2.87 6.15
CA ASN A 154 5.54 4.04 6.94
C ASN A 154 6.27 5.33 6.51
N ILE A 155 7.58 5.26 6.27
CA ILE A 155 8.36 6.41 5.80
C ILE A 155 7.86 6.86 4.41
N VAL A 156 7.69 5.91 3.49
CA VAL A 156 7.17 6.19 2.15
C VAL A 156 5.75 6.77 2.19
N ALA A 157 4.86 6.20 3.01
CA ALA A 157 3.49 6.68 3.16
C ALA A 157 3.44 8.14 3.67
N GLN A 158 4.31 8.49 4.62
CA GLN A 158 4.38 9.86 5.13
C GLN A 158 4.81 10.86 4.04
N GLU A 159 5.80 10.52 3.23
CA GLU A 159 6.24 11.37 2.12
C GLU A 159 5.16 11.49 1.03
N LEU A 160 4.44 10.41 0.74
CA LEU A 160 3.30 10.42 -0.18
C LEU A 160 2.19 11.36 0.30
N ARG A 161 1.86 11.34 1.60
CA ARG A 161 0.83 12.22 2.18
C ARG A 161 1.18 13.70 2.03
N LYS A 162 2.45 14.07 2.15
CA LYS A 162 2.91 15.47 1.93
C LYS A 162 2.59 15.96 0.52
N ILE A 163 2.50 15.07 -0.44
CA ILE A 163 2.19 15.38 -1.84
C ILE A 163 0.75 15.05 -2.25
N GLY A 164 -0.09 14.59 -1.30
CA GLY A 164 -1.52 14.37 -1.50
C GLY A 164 -1.91 12.99 -1.98
N TYR A 165 -1.06 11.99 -1.71
CA TYR A 165 -1.32 10.58 -2.03
C TYR A 165 -1.24 9.71 -0.78
N GLU A 166 -1.90 8.54 -0.83
CA GLU A 166 -1.84 7.51 0.21
C GLU A 166 -1.30 6.23 -0.39
N LEU A 167 -0.51 5.50 0.40
CA LEU A 167 -0.02 4.17 0.06
C LEU A 167 -1.09 3.14 0.41
N ILE A 168 -1.41 2.27 -0.53
CA ILE A 168 -2.44 1.25 -0.41
C ILE A 168 -1.81 -0.13 -0.58
N ASN A 169 -2.10 -1.04 0.35
CA ASN A 169 -1.83 -2.47 0.17
C ASN A 169 -3.03 -3.15 -0.47
N PHE A 170 -2.77 -3.94 -1.51
CA PHE A 170 -3.72 -4.93 -2.00
C PHE A 170 -3.58 -6.20 -1.17
N PHE A 171 -4.66 -6.60 -0.52
CA PHE A 171 -4.67 -7.73 0.38
C PHE A 171 -5.65 -8.81 -0.10
N ILE A 172 -5.12 -9.98 -0.48
CA ILE A 172 -5.89 -11.23 -0.51
C ILE A 172 -5.09 -12.29 0.24
N GLY A 173 -5.68 -12.82 1.31
CA GLY A 173 -5.03 -13.85 2.10
C GLY A 173 -3.87 -13.32 2.95
N TYR A 174 -2.67 -13.91 2.82
CA TYR A 174 -1.52 -13.64 3.68
C TYR A 174 -0.37 -12.87 3.01
N ASP A 175 -0.51 -12.51 1.72
CA ASP A 175 0.54 -11.80 0.98
C ASP A 175 0.21 -10.31 0.85
N ASN A 176 1.03 -9.46 1.52
CA ASN A 176 0.85 -8.00 1.59
C ASN A 176 1.85 -7.24 0.73
N ASN A 177 2.50 -7.90 -0.23
CA ASN A 177 3.62 -7.30 -0.95
C ASN A 177 3.21 -6.46 -2.16
N ASP A 178 1.92 -6.45 -2.50
CA ASP A 178 1.40 -5.68 -3.63
C ASP A 178 0.90 -4.32 -3.16
N LYS A 179 1.47 -3.25 -3.73
CA LYS A 179 1.18 -1.88 -3.29
C LYS A 179 0.82 -1.00 -4.48
N THR A 180 -0.07 -0.04 -4.22
CA THR A 180 -0.40 1.04 -5.13
C THR A 180 -0.51 2.36 -4.39
N ILE A 181 -0.81 3.43 -5.13
CA ILE A 181 -1.06 4.75 -4.57
C ILE A 181 -2.39 5.30 -5.08
N ILE A 182 -3.10 6.01 -4.23
CA ILE A 182 -4.30 6.75 -4.61
C ILE A 182 -4.24 8.19 -4.11
N LYS A 183 -5.08 9.07 -4.66
CA LYS A 183 -5.23 10.41 -4.09
C LYS A 183 -5.90 10.32 -2.73
N ILE A 184 -5.48 11.15 -1.79
CA ILE A 184 -6.09 11.23 -0.45
C ILE A 184 -7.59 11.53 -0.56
N ASP A 185 -7.99 12.34 -1.53
CA ASP A 185 -9.40 12.70 -1.76
C ASP A 185 -10.28 11.50 -2.18
N ASP A 186 -9.67 10.42 -2.66
CA ASP A 186 -10.38 9.20 -3.08
C ASP A 186 -10.51 8.15 -1.95
N ILE A 187 -9.88 8.35 -0.79
CA ILE A 187 -9.88 7.38 0.33
C ILE A 187 -11.29 7.10 0.84
N GLU A 188 -12.08 8.15 1.08
CA GLU A 188 -13.43 7.98 1.63
C GLU A 188 -14.32 7.21 0.65
N LYS A 189 -14.18 7.48 -0.65
CA LYS A 189 -14.89 6.73 -1.69
C LYS A 189 -14.45 5.25 -1.70
N LEU A 190 -13.16 4.99 -1.53
CA LEU A 190 -12.64 3.63 -1.45
C LEU A 190 -13.21 2.87 -0.24
N LYS A 191 -13.26 3.51 0.94
CA LYS A 191 -13.88 2.95 2.15
C LYS A 191 -15.36 2.63 1.96
N GLU A 192 -16.11 3.53 1.30
CA GLU A 192 -17.52 3.27 0.97
C GLU A 192 -17.70 2.06 0.05
N ILE A 193 -16.81 1.87 -0.91
CA ILE A 193 -16.82 0.69 -1.79
C ILE A 193 -16.49 -0.56 -0.98
N GLU A 194 -15.47 -0.51 -0.15
CA GLU A 194 -15.04 -1.64 0.69
C GLU A 194 -16.16 -2.13 1.62
N THR A 195 -16.95 -1.21 2.22
CA THR A 195 -18.09 -1.60 3.06
C THR A 195 -19.20 -2.33 2.30
N LYS A 196 -19.25 -2.19 0.98
CA LYS A 196 -20.22 -2.91 0.13
C LYS A 196 -19.72 -4.27 -0.34
N ILE A 197 -18.38 -4.45 -0.35
CA ILE A 197 -17.73 -5.73 -0.71
C ILE A 197 -17.74 -6.70 0.50
N LYS A 198 -17.61 -6.19 1.72
CA LYS A 198 -17.74 -6.94 2.97
C LYS A 198 -19.21 -7.29 3.24
#